data_1b594cd54395d232e6b662083d306fea
#
_entry.id   1b594cd54395d232e6b662083d306fea
#
_cell.length_a   1.000
_cell.length_b   1.000
_cell.length_c   1.000
_cell.angle_alpha   90.00
_cell.angle_beta   90.00
_cell.angle_gamma   90.00
#
_symmetry.space_group_name_H-M   'P 1'
#
loop_
_entity.id
_entity.type
_entity.pdbx_description
1 polymer ?
#
loop_
_entity_poly.entity_id
_entity_poly.type
_entity_poly.pdbx_seq_one_letter_code
_entity_poly.pdbx_strand_id
1 'polypeptide(L)'
;MTENHPMQIDKCIERGYDVEIDLWAGDGLWLGHDQPQYPTTKEWLTNRARNLWIHCKNVESMAYLREYAPHLHYFWHQEDDYTLTSHGWCWAYPNKPVPKSNPDSFYSLRSVAVMPEIYNSDVTNFQAVCTDYVETYTV
;
A
#
# COMPACT_ATOMS: atom_id res chain seq x y z
N MET A 1 -6.85 -7.96 15.16
CA MET A 1 -6.89 -6.73 14.35
C MET A 1 -7.72 -6.99 13.11
N THR A 2 -8.63 -6.11 12.79
CA THR A 2 -9.54 -6.29 11.66
C THR A 2 -9.02 -5.48 10.47
N GLU A 3 -8.49 -6.19 9.47
CA GLU A 3 -7.99 -5.56 8.24
C GLU A 3 -9.07 -4.71 7.58
N ASN A 4 -8.66 -3.55 7.08
CA ASN A 4 -9.53 -2.62 6.33
C ASN A 4 -10.67 -2.01 7.15
N HIS A 5 -10.75 -2.26 8.46
CA HIS A 5 -11.75 -1.60 9.27
C HIS A 5 -11.41 -0.13 9.43
N PRO A 6 -12.33 0.80 9.08
CA PRO A 6 -12.01 2.24 9.10
C PRO A 6 -11.47 2.76 10.43
N MET A 7 -12.00 2.29 11.56
CA MET A 7 -11.52 2.72 12.87
C MET A 7 -10.09 2.25 13.14
N GLN A 8 -9.73 1.05 12.68
CA GLN A 8 -8.39 0.53 12.85
C GLN A 8 -7.38 1.31 11.99
N ILE A 9 -7.79 1.65 10.78
CA ILE A 9 -6.98 2.49 9.88
C ILE A 9 -6.68 3.81 10.56
N ASP A 10 -7.68 4.48 11.12
CA ASP A 10 -7.50 5.77 11.79
C ASP A 10 -6.60 5.66 13.02
N LYS A 11 -6.68 4.56 13.78
CA LYS A 11 -5.77 4.33 14.91
C LYS A 11 -4.32 4.22 14.46
N CYS A 12 -4.07 3.53 13.35
CA CYS A 12 -2.71 3.42 12.81
C CYS A 12 -2.17 4.77 12.37
N ILE A 13 -3.01 5.55 11.69
CA ILE A 13 -2.63 6.90 11.25
C ILE A 13 -2.31 7.81 12.45
N GLU A 14 -3.12 7.75 13.50
CA GLU A 14 -2.90 8.51 14.72
C GLU A 14 -1.56 8.18 15.38
N ARG A 15 -1.08 6.95 15.22
CA ARG A 15 0.22 6.51 15.73
C ARG A 15 1.39 6.90 14.82
N GLY A 16 1.11 7.56 13.69
CA GLY A 16 2.14 8.03 12.77
C GLY A 16 2.51 7.05 11.68
N TYR A 17 1.71 6.02 11.45
CA TYR A 17 1.96 5.04 10.40
C TYR A 17 1.18 5.36 9.13
N ASP A 18 1.76 4.99 7.98
CA ASP A 18 0.99 4.84 6.76
C ASP A 18 0.26 3.49 6.80
N VAL A 19 -0.81 3.37 6.04
CA VAL A 19 -1.64 2.16 6.04
C VAL A 19 -1.91 1.73 4.61
N GLU A 20 -1.68 0.44 4.33
CA GLU A 20 -2.11 -0.18 3.10
C GLU A 20 -3.56 -0.62 3.29
N ILE A 21 -4.42 -0.30 2.32
CA ILE A 21 -5.82 -0.66 2.32
C ILE A 21 -6.20 -1.33 1.00
N ASP A 22 -7.27 -2.10 1.01
CA ASP A 22 -7.78 -2.80 -0.17
C ASP A 22 -9.10 -2.17 -0.60
N LEU A 23 -9.15 -1.69 -1.85
CA LEU A 23 -10.28 -0.94 -2.38
C LEU A 23 -10.99 -1.68 -3.51
N TRP A 24 -12.30 -1.72 -3.42
CA TRP A 24 -13.21 -2.22 -4.45
C TRP A 24 -14.10 -1.09 -4.92
N ALA A 25 -14.42 -1.07 -6.22
CA ALA A 25 -15.42 -0.18 -6.78
C ALA A 25 -16.43 -0.98 -7.59
N GLY A 26 -17.63 -0.45 -7.72
CA GLY A 26 -18.75 -1.07 -8.42
C GLY A 26 -20.00 -0.29 -8.04
N ASP A 27 -20.86 -0.91 -7.26
CA ASP A 27 -21.95 -0.20 -6.62
C ASP A 27 -21.41 0.52 -5.38
N GLY A 28 -20.76 1.67 -5.60
CA GLY A 28 -20.09 2.43 -4.56
C GLY A 28 -18.66 1.99 -4.37
N LEU A 29 -18.02 2.49 -3.32
CA LEU A 29 -16.66 2.17 -2.94
C LEU A 29 -16.66 1.38 -1.65
N TRP A 30 -15.80 0.35 -1.59
CA TRP A 30 -15.74 -0.57 -0.46
C TRP A 30 -14.31 -0.92 -0.11
N LEU A 31 -14.07 -1.11 1.18
CA LEU A 31 -12.80 -1.67 1.68
C LEU A 31 -12.99 -3.14 2.04
N GLY A 32 -11.96 -3.95 1.83
CA GLY A 32 -12.00 -5.36 2.20
C GLY A 32 -10.94 -6.17 1.46
N HIS A 33 -10.31 -7.12 2.16
CA HIS A 33 -9.23 -7.92 1.58
C HIS A 33 -9.74 -8.95 0.56
N ASP A 34 -10.63 -9.82 0.99
CA ASP A 34 -11.12 -10.91 0.15
C ASP A 34 -12.40 -10.56 -0.60
N GLN A 35 -13.13 -9.58 -0.12
CA GLN A 35 -14.39 -9.14 -0.68
C GLN A 35 -14.71 -7.73 -0.20
N PRO A 36 -15.62 -7.01 -0.89
CA PRO A 36 -16.13 -5.74 -0.37
C PRO A 36 -16.77 -5.96 0.99
N GLN A 37 -16.36 -5.19 1.98
CA GLN A 37 -16.77 -5.41 3.37
C GLN A 37 -17.23 -4.13 4.05
N TYR A 38 -16.47 -3.05 3.96
CA TYR A 38 -16.78 -1.79 4.62
C TYR A 38 -17.02 -0.70 3.59
N PRO A 39 -18.20 -0.04 3.58
CA PRO A 39 -18.42 1.05 2.64
C PRO A 39 -17.49 2.21 2.92
N THR A 40 -17.09 2.90 1.86
CA THR A 40 -16.23 4.08 1.97
C THR A 40 -16.65 5.12 0.94
N THR A 41 -15.97 6.27 0.95
CA THR A 41 -16.25 7.36 0.01
C THR A 41 -14.96 7.95 -0.52
N LYS A 42 -15.06 8.68 -1.63
CA LYS A 42 -13.91 9.41 -2.17
C LYS A 42 -13.38 10.41 -1.13
N GLU A 43 -14.27 11.07 -0.42
CA GLU A 43 -13.90 12.06 0.60
C GLU A 43 -13.11 11.40 1.75
N TRP A 44 -13.55 10.24 2.20
CA TRP A 44 -12.84 9.50 3.24
C TRP A 44 -11.42 9.18 2.79
N LEU A 45 -11.26 8.72 1.56
CA LEU A 45 -9.95 8.40 0.98
C LEU A 45 -9.08 9.65 0.84
N THR A 46 -9.63 10.73 0.26
CA THR A 46 -8.85 11.93 0.00
C THR A 46 -8.45 12.66 1.28
N ASN A 47 -9.27 12.59 2.32
CA ASN A 47 -8.91 13.17 3.62
C ASN A 47 -7.72 12.46 4.27
N ARG A 48 -7.41 11.25 3.84
CA ARG A 48 -6.30 10.43 4.37
C ARG A 48 -5.20 10.19 3.33
N ALA A 49 -5.20 10.99 2.27
CA ALA A 49 -4.31 10.80 1.12
C ALA A 49 -2.84 10.65 1.50
N ARG A 50 -2.39 11.38 2.54
CA ARG A 50 -0.99 11.39 2.95
C ARG A 50 -0.53 10.08 3.56
N ASN A 51 -1.45 9.26 4.04
CA ASN A 51 -1.14 8.06 4.80
C ASN A 51 -1.60 6.77 4.14
N LEU A 52 -2.39 6.84 3.06
CA LEU A 52 -2.93 5.64 2.45
C LEU A 52 -2.10 5.15 1.27
N TRP A 53 -1.91 3.83 1.25
CA TRP A 53 -1.40 3.08 0.11
C TRP A 53 -2.54 2.15 -0.32
N ILE A 54 -3.11 2.40 -1.49
CA ILE A 54 -4.36 1.78 -1.89
C ILE A 54 -4.10 0.66 -2.90
N HIS A 55 -4.35 -0.57 -2.46
CA HIS A 55 -4.31 -1.74 -3.33
C HIS A 55 -5.67 -1.85 -4.03
N CYS A 56 -5.69 -1.67 -5.34
CA CYS A 56 -6.91 -1.81 -6.13
C CYS A 56 -7.22 -3.29 -6.30
N LYS A 57 -8.38 -3.72 -5.84
CA LYS A 57 -8.77 -5.14 -5.84
C LYS A 57 -9.55 -5.53 -7.09
N ASN A 58 -10.09 -4.57 -7.82
CA ASN A 58 -10.72 -4.81 -9.10
C ASN A 58 -10.37 -3.70 -10.09
N VAL A 59 -10.61 -3.95 -11.37
CA VAL A 59 -10.28 -2.99 -12.42
C VAL A 59 -11.09 -1.70 -12.24
N GLU A 60 -12.31 -1.83 -11.77
CA GLU A 60 -13.20 -0.70 -11.54
C GLU A 60 -12.62 0.28 -10.52
N SER A 61 -11.99 -0.21 -9.46
CA SER A 61 -11.37 0.67 -8.46
C SER A 61 -10.16 1.41 -9.04
N MET A 62 -9.35 0.73 -9.85
CA MET A 62 -8.22 1.36 -10.52
C MET A 62 -8.69 2.45 -11.48
N ALA A 63 -9.71 2.16 -12.29
CA ALA A 63 -10.28 3.12 -13.22
C ALA A 63 -10.90 4.32 -12.48
N TYR A 64 -11.61 4.05 -11.40
CA TYR A 64 -12.22 5.09 -10.56
C TYR A 64 -11.17 6.05 -10.02
N LEU A 65 -10.10 5.52 -9.42
CA LEU A 65 -9.07 6.38 -8.84
C LEU A 65 -8.34 7.20 -9.90
N ARG A 66 -8.06 6.60 -11.05
CA ARG A 66 -7.42 7.32 -12.13
C ARG A 66 -8.28 8.47 -12.63
N GLU A 67 -9.58 8.29 -12.69
CA GLU A 67 -10.51 9.31 -13.17
C GLU A 67 -10.80 10.38 -12.13
N TYR A 68 -11.09 9.99 -10.90
CA TYR A 68 -11.67 10.89 -9.91
C TYR A 68 -10.71 11.29 -8.79
N ALA A 69 -9.63 10.56 -8.58
CA ALA A 69 -8.69 10.85 -7.50
C ALA A 69 -7.27 10.41 -7.87
N PRO A 70 -6.72 10.89 -9.02
CA PRO A 70 -5.42 10.42 -9.50
C PRO A 70 -4.24 10.80 -8.59
N HIS A 71 -4.44 11.73 -7.67
CA HIS A 71 -3.40 12.14 -6.73
C HIS A 71 -3.17 11.15 -5.59
N LEU A 72 -4.10 10.22 -5.39
CA LEU A 72 -3.94 9.20 -4.35
C LEU A 72 -2.86 8.21 -4.72
N HIS A 73 -2.28 7.59 -3.68
CA HIS A 73 -1.23 6.58 -3.85
C HIS A 73 -1.89 5.21 -4.00
N TYR A 74 -1.89 4.68 -5.20
CA TYR A 74 -2.56 3.41 -5.48
C TYR A 74 -1.73 2.52 -6.39
N PHE A 75 -2.08 1.23 -6.42
CA PHE A 75 -1.40 0.26 -7.28
C PHE A 75 -2.31 -0.94 -7.53
N TRP A 76 -1.98 -1.68 -8.59
CA TRP A 76 -2.58 -2.97 -8.93
C TRP A 76 -1.53 -4.05 -8.72
N HIS A 77 -1.88 -5.13 -7.99
CA HIS A 77 -0.96 -6.22 -7.75
C HIS A 77 -1.74 -7.51 -7.52
N GLN A 78 -1.32 -8.61 -8.17
CA GLN A 78 -1.90 -9.93 -7.97
C GLN A 78 -0.81 -10.94 -7.57
N GLU A 79 -0.12 -11.51 -8.57
CA GLU A 79 0.89 -12.55 -8.34
C GLU A 79 2.28 -12.13 -8.80
N ASP A 80 2.46 -10.87 -9.10
CA ASP A 80 3.72 -10.34 -9.59
C ASP A 80 4.74 -10.23 -8.46
N ASP A 81 6.02 -10.42 -8.79
CA ASP A 81 7.10 -10.24 -7.82
C ASP A 81 7.24 -8.76 -7.43
N TYR A 82 6.96 -7.86 -8.36
CA TYR A 82 7.09 -6.42 -8.17
C TYR A 82 5.95 -5.69 -8.85
N THR A 83 5.55 -4.57 -8.29
CA THR A 83 4.65 -3.65 -8.96
C THR A 83 5.08 -2.21 -8.70
N LEU A 84 4.79 -1.32 -9.63
CA LEU A 84 5.10 0.10 -9.50
C LEU A 84 3.82 0.83 -9.07
N THR A 85 3.90 1.56 -7.96
CA THR A 85 2.76 2.32 -7.48
C THR A 85 2.59 3.63 -8.24
N SER A 86 1.44 4.26 -8.11
CA SER A 86 1.15 5.54 -8.77
C SER A 86 2.08 6.68 -8.32
N HIS A 87 2.72 6.54 -7.16
CA HIS A 87 3.71 7.51 -6.68
C HIS A 87 5.15 7.07 -6.95
N GLY A 88 5.35 6.03 -7.77
CA GLY A 88 6.68 5.62 -8.21
C GLY A 88 7.46 4.74 -7.23
N TRP A 89 6.78 4.09 -6.29
CA TRP A 89 7.41 3.12 -5.41
C TRP A 89 7.36 1.72 -6.01
N CYS A 90 8.40 0.93 -5.75
CA CYS A 90 8.39 -0.49 -6.06
C CYS A 90 7.86 -1.28 -4.87
N TRP A 91 6.71 -1.90 -5.04
CA TRP A 91 6.07 -2.79 -4.06
C TRP A 91 6.60 -4.19 -4.32
N ALA A 92 7.48 -4.69 -3.45
CA ALA A 92 8.18 -5.96 -3.67
C ALA A 92 7.53 -7.08 -2.88
N TYR A 93 7.16 -8.15 -3.57
CA TYR A 93 6.61 -9.36 -2.96
C TYR A 93 7.56 -9.92 -1.90
N PRO A 94 7.06 -10.64 -0.87
CA PRO A 94 7.93 -11.19 0.18
C PRO A 94 9.13 -11.95 -0.37
N ASN A 95 10.30 -11.66 0.19
CA ASN A 95 11.58 -12.28 -0.16
C ASN A 95 12.08 -11.98 -1.59
N LYS A 96 11.60 -10.91 -2.21
CA LYS A 96 12.09 -10.50 -3.53
C LYS A 96 13.07 -9.34 -3.37
N PRO A 97 14.33 -9.51 -3.83
CA PRO A 97 15.36 -8.50 -3.65
C PRO A 97 15.20 -7.31 -4.58
N VAL A 98 15.68 -6.16 -4.15
CA VAL A 98 15.78 -4.97 -4.98
C VAL A 98 17.24 -4.54 -5.09
N PRO A 99 17.61 -3.82 -6.17
CA PRO A 99 18.96 -3.31 -6.31
C PRO A 99 19.30 -2.36 -5.16
N LYS A 100 20.57 -2.37 -4.75
CA LYS A 100 21.06 -1.43 -3.75
C LYS A 100 20.93 -0.01 -4.30
N SER A 101 20.43 0.89 -3.45
CA SER A 101 20.34 2.30 -3.79
C SER A 101 21.73 2.87 -4.07
N ASN A 102 21.88 3.58 -5.18
CA ASN A 102 23.12 4.26 -5.56
C ASN A 102 22.83 5.74 -5.73
N PRO A 103 23.33 6.60 -4.84
CA PRO A 103 23.06 8.03 -4.91
C PRO A 103 23.66 8.70 -6.15
N ASP A 104 24.64 8.08 -6.80
CA ASP A 104 25.25 8.60 -8.02
C ASP A 104 24.52 8.16 -9.30
N SER A 105 23.49 7.34 -9.17
CA SER A 105 22.72 6.85 -10.31
C SER A 105 21.61 7.82 -10.69
N PHE A 106 21.38 7.95 -12.01
CA PHE A 106 20.20 8.66 -12.52
C PHE A 106 18.90 7.90 -12.21
N TYR A 107 19.01 6.63 -11.84
CA TYR A 107 17.86 5.76 -11.58
C TYR A 107 17.82 5.47 -10.09
N SER A 108 16.86 6.03 -9.41
CA SER A 108 16.57 5.68 -8.02
C SER A 108 15.16 5.12 -7.95
N LEU A 109 15.02 3.94 -7.35
CA LEU A 109 13.75 3.30 -7.16
C LEU A 109 13.54 3.10 -5.66
N ARG A 110 12.61 3.87 -5.09
CA ARG A 110 12.21 3.65 -3.70
C ARG A 110 11.38 2.38 -3.62
N SER A 111 11.66 1.55 -2.63
CA SER A 111 11.09 0.21 -2.56
C SER A 111 10.53 -0.09 -1.19
N VAL A 112 9.44 -0.87 -1.18
CA VAL A 112 8.77 -1.35 0.02
C VAL A 112 8.97 -2.86 0.10
N ALA A 113 9.51 -3.34 1.23
CA ALA A 113 9.54 -4.78 1.51
C ALA A 113 8.19 -5.18 2.09
N VAL A 114 7.45 -6.02 1.37
CA VAL A 114 6.11 -6.46 1.78
C VAL A 114 6.23 -7.72 2.61
N MET A 115 5.65 -7.71 3.82
CA MET A 115 5.58 -8.85 4.74
C MET A 115 6.93 -9.56 4.90
N PRO A 116 8.02 -8.83 5.22
CA PRO A 116 9.35 -9.44 5.31
C PRO A 116 9.45 -10.50 6.40
N GLU A 117 8.57 -10.48 7.38
CA GLU A 117 8.54 -11.47 8.45
C GLU A 117 8.25 -12.89 7.96
N ILE A 118 7.58 -13.05 6.81
CA ILE A 118 7.22 -14.39 6.28
C ILE A 118 8.47 -15.23 6.02
N TYR A 119 9.54 -14.62 5.50
CA TYR A 119 10.78 -15.32 5.17
C TYR A 119 11.96 -14.80 5.98
N ASN A 120 11.72 -13.99 7.01
CA ASN A 120 12.77 -13.31 7.76
C ASN A 120 13.75 -12.59 6.82
N SER A 121 13.21 -11.85 5.87
CA SER A 121 13.96 -11.23 4.78
C SER A 121 14.81 -10.06 5.27
N ASP A 122 15.98 -9.87 4.61
CA ASP A 122 16.82 -8.71 4.82
C ASP A 122 16.13 -7.48 4.19
N VAL A 123 15.91 -6.44 4.99
CA VAL A 123 15.24 -5.21 4.53
C VAL A 123 16.21 -4.04 4.33
N THR A 124 17.51 -4.30 4.35
CA THR A 124 18.55 -3.27 4.32
C THR A 124 18.46 -2.33 3.11
N ASN A 125 18.11 -2.87 1.94
CA ASN A 125 18.04 -2.10 0.69
C ASN A 125 16.68 -1.43 0.45
N PHE A 126 15.75 -1.60 1.38
CA PHE A 126 14.39 -1.03 1.24
C PHE A 126 14.27 0.28 2.04
N GLN A 127 13.49 1.20 1.53
CA GLN A 127 13.22 2.47 2.19
C GLN A 127 11.98 2.42 3.07
N ALA A 128 11.14 1.39 2.90
CA ALA A 128 9.93 1.20 3.69
C ALA A 128 9.63 -0.29 3.86
N VAL A 129 8.78 -0.60 4.84
CA VAL A 129 8.34 -1.96 5.11
C VAL A 129 6.83 -1.95 5.29
N CYS A 130 6.15 -2.90 4.64
CA CYS A 130 4.73 -3.16 4.87
C CYS A 130 4.61 -4.45 5.66
N THR A 131 4.09 -4.36 6.88
CA THR A 131 4.08 -5.47 7.82
C THR A 131 2.91 -5.38 8.79
N ASP A 132 2.48 -6.53 9.30
CA ASP A 132 1.54 -6.60 10.42
C ASP A 132 2.21 -6.39 11.78
N TYR A 133 3.55 -6.31 11.80
CA TYR A 133 4.35 -6.21 13.02
C TYR A 133 5.21 -4.94 12.98
N VAL A 134 4.57 -3.79 12.80
CA VAL A 134 5.26 -2.51 12.56
C VAL A 134 6.28 -2.16 13.65
N GLU A 135 6.01 -2.53 14.89
CA GLU A 135 6.90 -2.19 16.00
C GLU A 135 8.26 -2.90 15.90
N THR A 136 8.32 -4.04 15.19
CA THR A 136 9.57 -4.77 14.95
C THR A 136 10.54 -3.99 14.05
N TYR A 137 10.01 -3.15 13.18
CA TYR A 137 10.77 -2.43 12.15
C TYR A 137 10.89 -0.93 12.42
N THR A 138 10.38 -0.45 13.53
CA THR A 138 10.56 0.95 13.91
C THR A 138 11.96 1.17 14.49
N VAL A 139 12.51 2.34 14.23
CA VAL A 139 13.86 2.72 14.68
C VAL A 139 13.77 3.62 15.89
#